data_86df96f9efedf1e8538db15e4a23d7c3
#
_entry.id   86df96f9efedf1e8538db15e4a23d7c3
#
_cell.length_a   1.000
_cell.length_b   1.000
_cell.length_c   1.000
_cell.angle_alpha   90.00
_cell.angle_beta   90.00
_cell.angle_gamma   90.00
#
_symmetry.space_group_name_H-M   'P 1'
#
loop_
_entity.id
_entity.type
_entity.pdbx_description
1 polymer ?
#
loop_
_entity_poly.entity_id
_entity_poly.type
_entity_poly.pdbx_seq_one_letter_code
_entity_poly.pdbx_strand_id
1 'polypeptide(L)' 'MKLSELRFGVTRRIAPGSHGPAEVQSKLYALGVFPGVPVTVLREAPFGDPLQVRVGPALLSIRRCDAEHIRVEASA' A
#
# COMPACT_ATOMS: atom_id res chain seq x y z
N MET A 1 2.43 -2.30 -10.63
CA MET A 1 2.59 -0.86 -10.33
C MET A 1 2.83 -0.67 -8.85
N LYS A 2 3.33 0.47 -8.45
CA LYS A 2 3.56 0.80 -7.05
C LYS A 2 2.29 1.35 -6.41
N LEU A 3 2.11 1.12 -5.12
CA LEU A 3 0.99 1.69 -4.39
C LEU A 3 0.95 3.22 -4.49
N SER A 4 2.13 3.85 -4.50
CA SER A 4 2.24 5.31 -4.64
C SER A 4 1.72 5.85 -5.97
N GLU A 5 1.56 4.99 -6.97
CA GLU A 5 1.05 5.35 -8.30
C GLU A 5 -0.46 5.10 -8.44
N LEU A 6 -1.07 4.48 -7.45
CA LEU A 6 -2.48 4.11 -7.52
C LEU A 6 -3.37 5.33 -7.34
N ARG A 7 -4.37 5.48 -8.19
CA ARG A 7 -5.34 6.57 -8.07
C ARG A 7 -6.16 6.41 -6.80
N PHE A 8 -6.52 7.51 -6.19
CA PHE A 8 -7.36 7.52 -5.01
C PHE A 8 -8.73 6.89 -5.33
N GLY A 9 -9.19 6.06 -4.42
CA GLY A 9 -10.49 5.39 -4.56
C GLY A 9 -10.48 4.12 -5.40
N VAL A 10 -9.38 3.79 -6.04
CA VAL A 10 -9.25 2.58 -6.85
C VAL A 10 -8.72 1.44 -5.99
N THR A 11 -9.37 0.28 -6.02
CA THR A 11 -8.95 -0.89 -5.27
C THR A 11 -8.16 -1.84 -6.16
N ARG A 12 -7.01 -2.29 -5.66
CA ARG A 12 -6.19 -3.30 -6.32
C ARG A 12 -5.70 -4.29 -5.27
N ARG A 13 -5.34 -5.49 -5.70
CA ARG A 13 -4.75 -6.47 -4.79
C ARG A 13 -3.25 -6.25 -4.67
N ILE A 14 -2.72 -6.52 -3.48
CA ILE A 14 -1.27 -6.52 -3.27
C ILE A 14 -0.68 -7.62 -4.15
N ALA A 15 0.31 -7.26 -4.97
CA ALA A 15 0.96 -8.20 -5.86
C ALA A 15 1.92 -9.11 -5.08
N PRO A 16 2.15 -10.35 -5.57
CA PRO A 16 3.19 -11.20 -4.97
C PRO A 16 4.57 -10.63 -5.25
N GLY A 17 5.53 -11.00 -4.41
CA GLY A 17 6.92 -10.62 -4.59
C GLY A 17 7.47 -9.85 -3.41
N SER A 18 8.70 -9.40 -3.57
CA SER A 18 9.42 -8.65 -2.56
C SER A 18 8.96 -7.21 -2.52
N HIS A 19 8.78 -6.66 -1.34
CA HIS A 19 8.35 -5.30 -1.12
C HIS A 19 9.46 -4.48 -0.44
N GLY A 20 10.58 -4.32 -1.13
CA GLY A 20 11.69 -3.52 -0.66
C GLY A 20 12.60 -4.24 0.33
N PRO A 21 13.39 -3.49 1.11
CA PRO A 21 14.30 -4.06 2.10
C PRO A 21 13.56 -4.91 3.13
N ALA A 22 14.25 -5.89 3.72
CA ALA A 22 13.65 -6.80 4.70
C ALA A 22 13.00 -6.07 5.88
N GLU A 23 13.58 -4.96 6.30
CA GLU A 23 13.03 -4.16 7.40
C GLU A 23 11.68 -3.57 7.04
N VAL A 24 11.55 -3.04 5.84
CA VAL A 24 10.29 -2.47 5.34
C VAL A 24 9.26 -3.58 5.17
N GLN A 25 9.68 -4.71 4.63
CA GLN A 25 8.79 -5.86 4.41
C GLN A 25 8.22 -6.39 5.72
N SER A 26 9.06 -6.52 6.75
CA SER A 26 8.62 -6.96 8.07
C SER A 26 7.61 -6.00 8.67
N LYS A 27 7.85 -4.71 8.54
CA LYS A 27 6.95 -3.66 9.02
C LYS A 27 5.59 -3.75 8.32
N LEU A 28 5.59 -3.92 7.00
CA LEU A 28 4.37 -4.01 6.22
C LEU A 28 3.58 -5.27 6.57
N TYR A 29 4.24 -6.39 6.76
CA TYR A 29 3.58 -7.63 7.17
C TYR A 29 2.93 -7.48 8.54
N ALA A 30 3.58 -6.78 9.46
CA ALA A 30 3.01 -6.52 10.77
C ALA A 30 1.75 -5.67 10.69
N LEU A 31 1.61 -4.87 9.64
CA LEU A 31 0.43 -4.04 9.39
C LEU A 31 -0.66 -4.77 8.58
N GLY A 32 -0.42 -6.01 8.18
CA GLY A 32 -1.39 -6.77 7.40
C GLY A 32 -1.27 -6.61 5.89
N VAL A 33 -0.16 -6.06 5.40
CA VAL A 33 0.05 -5.87 3.97
C VAL A 33 0.67 -7.15 3.39
N PHE A 34 -0.19 -8.02 2.88
CA PHE A 34 0.19 -9.32 2.32
C PHE A 34 -0.24 -9.43 0.86
N PRO A 35 0.44 -10.26 0.05
CA PRO A 35 -0.01 -10.55 -1.30
C PRO A 35 -1.47 -11.02 -1.33
N GLY A 36 -2.24 -10.51 -2.28
CA GLY A 36 -3.65 -10.88 -2.47
C GLY A 36 -4.64 -10.06 -1.66
N VAL A 37 -4.19 -9.30 -0.66
CA VAL A 37 -5.08 -8.47 0.14
C VAL A 37 -5.50 -7.24 -0.68
N PRO A 38 -6.79 -6.87 -0.69
CA PRO A 38 -7.22 -5.68 -1.40
C PRO A 38 -6.74 -4.42 -0.68
N VAL A 39 -6.31 -3.43 -1.46
CA VAL A 39 -5.82 -2.15 -0.94
C VAL A 39 -6.45 -1.01 -1.75
N THR A 40 -6.82 0.05 -1.05
CA THR A 40 -7.40 1.25 -1.65
C THR A 40 -6.73 2.45 -1.01
N VAL A 41 -6.17 3.34 -1.82
CA VAL A 41 -5.66 4.61 -1.33
C VAL A 41 -6.83 5.57 -1.27
N LEU A 42 -7.20 6.00 -0.07
CA LEU A 42 -8.39 6.83 0.15
C LEU A 42 -8.09 8.30 -0.08
N ARG A 43 -6.96 8.77 0.40
CA ARG A 43 -6.54 10.17 0.30
C ARG A 43 -5.11 10.32 0.81
N GLU A 44 -4.56 11.50 0.63
CA GLU A 44 -3.28 11.87 1.22
C GLU A 44 -3.49 12.89 2.33
N ALA A 45 -2.56 12.96 3.26
CA ALA A 45 -2.55 13.99 4.30
C ALA A 45 -2.32 15.37 3.66
N PRO A 46 -2.60 16.48 4.37
CA PRO A 46 -2.55 17.82 3.78
C PRO A 46 -1.28 18.19 3.04
N PHE A 47 -0.13 17.64 3.42
CA PHE A 47 1.13 17.89 2.74
C PHE A 47 1.54 16.74 1.82
N GLY A 48 0.61 15.84 1.48
CA GLY A 48 0.87 14.75 0.56
C GLY A 48 1.43 13.50 1.21
N ASP A 49 1.69 13.50 2.50
CA ASP A 49 2.28 12.37 3.22
C ASP A 49 1.88 12.41 4.68
N PRO A 50 1.45 11.28 5.28
CA PRO A 50 1.32 9.94 4.70
C PRO A 50 0.06 9.77 3.85
N LEU A 51 -0.03 8.61 3.17
CA LEU A 51 -1.23 8.19 2.48
C LEU A 51 -2.18 7.51 3.47
N GLN A 52 -3.47 7.82 3.36
CA GLN A 52 -4.51 7.12 4.11
C GLN A 52 -4.99 5.96 3.27
N VAL A 53 -4.82 4.74 3.75
CA VAL A 53 -5.02 3.53 2.95
C VAL A 53 -5.92 2.55 3.69
N ARG A 54 -6.84 1.94 2.96
CA ARG A 54 -7.57 0.78 3.47
C ARG A 54 -6.89 -0.48 2.98
N VAL A 55 -6.47 -1.34 3.90
CA VAL A 55 -5.84 -2.63 3.58
C VAL A 55 -6.71 -3.71 4.22
N GLY A 56 -7.42 -4.48 3.38
CA GLY A 56 -8.43 -5.38 3.88
C GLY A 56 -9.45 -4.61 4.73
N PRO A 57 -9.69 -5.04 5.97
CA PRO A 57 -10.64 -4.35 6.86
C PRO A 57 -10.03 -3.20 7.66
N ALA A 58 -8.72 -2.97 7.55
CA ALA A 58 -8.01 -2.00 8.38
C ALA A 58 -7.78 -0.68 7.66
N LEU A 59 -7.78 0.42 8.41
CA LEU A 59 -7.38 1.73 7.91
C LEU A 59 -6.00 2.03 8.44
N LEU A 60 -5.08 2.37 7.54
CA LEU A 60 -3.68 2.57 7.87
C LEU A 60 -3.19 3.89 7.29
N SER A 61 -2.16 4.46 7.94
CA SER A 61 -1.37 5.54 7.39
C SER A 61 -0.05 4.97 6.91
N ILE A 62 0.25 5.09 5.63
CA ILE A 62 1.46 4.54 5.02
C ILE A 62 2.25 5.69 4.42
N ARG A 63 3.51 5.83 4.83
CA ARG A 63 4.39 6.85 4.27
C ARG A 63 4.62 6.60 2.80
N ARG A 64 4.74 7.68 2.02
CA ARG A 64 5.01 7.54 0.58
C ARG A 64 6.28 6.75 0.30
N CYS A 65 7.32 6.91 1.12
CA CYS A 65 8.54 6.14 0.94
C CYS A 65 8.31 4.63 1.10
N ASP A 66 7.40 4.23 1.98
CA ASP A 66 7.02 2.81 2.11
C ASP A 66 6.13 2.38 0.96
N ALA A 67 5.22 3.25 0.51
CA ALA A 67 4.33 2.97 -0.63
C ALA A 67 5.11 2.74 -1.94
N GLU A 68 6.29 3.33 -2.06
CA GLU A 68 7.18 3.10 -3.20
C GLU A 68 7.63 1.64 -3.29
N HIS A 69 7.65 0.93 -2.18
CA HIS A 69 8.07 -0.47 -2.11
C HIS A 69 6.91 -1.46 -2.22
N ILE A 70 5.67 -0.99 -2.10
CA ILE A 70 4.51 -1.87 -2.16
C ILE A 70 4.04 -2.00 -3.60
N ARG A 71 3.99 -3.23 -4.10
CA ARG A 71 3.51 -3.49 -5.44
C ARG A 71 2.07 -3.94 -5.41
N VAL A 72 1.27 -3.42 -6.34
CA VAL A 72 -0.12 -3.79 -6.51
C VAL A 72 -0.34 -4.26 -7.95
N GLU A 73 -1.39 -5.05 -8.16
CA GLU A 73 -1.73 -5.51 -9.50
C GLU A 73 -2.21 -4.33 -10.33
N ALA A 74 -1.86 -4.34 -11.62
CA ALA A 74 -2.20 -3.24 -12.52
C ALA A 74 -3.67 -3.26 -12.95
N SER A 75 -4.38 -4.36 -12.73
CA SER A 75 -5.79 -4.48 -13.06
C SER A 75 -6.52 -5.20 -11.93
N ALA A 76 -7.83 -4.97 -11.85
CA ALA A 76 -8.67 -5.59 -10.84
C ALA A 76 -8.82 -7.10 -11.06
#